data_3b8385074c5d2d45cc593bec351c7428
#
_entry.id   3b8385074c5d2d45cc593bec351c7428
#
_cell.length_a   1.000
_cell.length_b   1.000
_cell.length_c   1.000
_cell.angle_alpha   90.00
_cell.angle_beta   90.00
_cell.angle_gamma   90.00
#
_symmetry.space_group_name_H-M   'P 1'
#
loop_
_entity.id
_entity.type
_entity.pdbx_description
1 polymer ?
#
loop_
_entity_poly.entity_id
_entity_poly.type
_entity_poly.pdbx_seq_one_letter_code
_entity_poly.pdbx_strand_id
1 'polypeptide(L)'
;LLLFSSPLIGLGWQTWQQQRSRWQPRLLISLALVVSLTVLSLDYWAVEHRQRQAWMPLALTIRRDLPIDARIVSVTSTDPTLLNLARRQGWLISSKQLTPERIQRWKKAGASHLAGSFVWDKTYRPMPEQRQQILREMVDASPGAWVDPRSQTYLIPIDELHPQG
;
A
#
# COMPACT_ATOMS: atom_id res chain seq x y z
N LEU A 1 17.43 -16.74 -8.22
CA LEU A 1 18.17 -16.19 -9.39
C LEU A 1 19.52 -15.59 -9.01
N LEU A 2 19.68 -14.94 -7.85
CA LEU A 2 20.94 -14.32 -7.42
C LEU A 2 22.04 -15.35 -7.03
N LEU A 3 21.68 -16.56 -6.61
CA LEU A 3 22.64 -17.60 -6.20
C LEU A 3 23.37 -18.26 -7.37
N PHE A 4 22.83 -18.22 -8.58
CA PHE A 4 23.48 -18.80 -9.77
C PHE A 4 24.39 -17.83 -10.53
N SER A 5 24.31 -16.53 -10.25
CA SER A 5 25.18 -15.53 -10.91
C SER A 5 26.57 -15.43 -10.27
N SER A 6 26.71 -15.85 -9.01
CA SER A 6 27.96 -15.75 -8.24
C SER A 6 29.15 -16.51 -8.88
N PRO A 7 29.04 -17.79 -9.30
CA PRO A 7 30.17 -18.50 -9.92
C PRO A 7 30.52 -17.96 -11.32
N LEU A 8 29.56 -17.47 -12.10
CA LEU A 8 29.83 -16.87 -13.40
C LEU A 8 30.59 -15.55 -13.30
N ILE A 9 30.33 -14.77 -12.26
CA ILE A 9 31.07 -13.54 -11.96
C ILE A 9 32.50 -13.88 -11.55
N GLY A 10 32.72 -14.93 -10.76
CA GLY A 10 34.03 -15.38 -10.34
C GLY A 10 34.90 -15.89 -11.48
N LEU A 11 34.32 -16.69 -12.40
CA LEU A 11 35.05 -17.20 -13.57
C LEU A 11 35.37 -16.09 -14.58
N GLY A 12 34.45 -15.16 -14.79
CA GLY A 12 34.69 -13.96 -15.62
C GLY A 12 35.83 -13.09 -15.06
N TRP A 13 35.93 -12.99 -13.74
CA TRP A 13 36.98 -12.23 -13.09
C TRP A 13 38.38 -12.83 -13.28
N GLN A 14 38.55 -14.16 -13.20
CA GLN A 14 39.85 -14.83 -13.37
C GLN A 14 40.34 -14.74 -14.81
N THR A 15 39.50 -14.95 -15.82
CA THR A 15 39.88 -14.79 -17.24
C THR A 15 40.23 -13.35 -17.58
N TRP A 16 39.64 -12.40 -16.89
CA TRP A 16 39.84 -10.97 -17.13
C TRP A 16 41.12 -10.41 -16.50
N GLN A 17 41.56 -10.95 -15.35
CA GLN A 17 42.84 -10.59 -14.76
C GLN A 17 44.03 -10.93 -15.67
N GLN A 18 43.91 -11.92 -16.56
CA GLN A 18 44.91 -12.29 -17.55
C GLN A 18 44.99 -11.37 -18.78
N GLN A 19 43.93 -10.61 -19.06
CA GLN A 19 43.93 -9.64 -20.16
C GLN A 19 44.33 -8.23 -19.69
N ARG A 20 45.41 -7.75 -20.26
CA ARG A 20 46.27 -6.59 -19.94
C ARG A 20 45.65 -5.21 -19.74
N SER A 21 44.36 -5.00 -19.68
CA SER A 21 43.77 -3.66 -19.47
C SER A 21 43.12 -3.54 -18.08
N ARG A 22 43.82 -2.90 -17.15
CA ARG A 22 43.36 -2.64 -15.77
C ARG A 22 42.11 -1.72 -15.67
N TRP A 23 41.71 -1.07 -16.76
CA TRP A 23 40.65 -0.07 -16.76
C TRP A 23 39.28 -0.65 -17.12
N GLN A 24 39.24 -1.66 -18.00
CA GLN A 24 38.00 -2.27 -18.46
C GLN A 24 37.15 -2.91 -17.35
N PRO A 25 37.72 -3.66 -16.35
CA PRO A 25 36.95 -4.23 -15.27
C PRO A 25 36.28 -3.17 -14.38
N ARG A 26 37.02 -2.10 -14.09
CA ARG A 26 36.49 -1.01 -13.26
C ARG A 26 35.33 -0.29 -13.93
N LEU A 27 35.43 -0.05 -15.23
CA LEU A 27 34.35 0.57 -16.02
C LEU A 27 33.10 -0.29 -16.05
N LEU A 28 33.22 -1.61 -16.26
CA LEU A 28 32.05 -2.50 -16.28
C LEU A 28 31.39 -2.65 -14.90
N ILE A 29 32.20 -2.74 -13.83
CA ILE A 29 31.68 -2.76 -12.45
C ILE A 29 30.94 -1.45 -12.15
N SER A 30 31.54 -0.31 -12.51
CA SER A 30 30.91 0.99 -12.31
C SER A 30 29.62 1.11 -13.12
N LEU A 31 29.62 0.66 -14.36
CA LEU A 31 28.43 0.66 -15.21
C LEU A 31 27.34 -0.26 -14.64
N ALA A 32 27.68 -1.47 -14.22
CA ALA A 32 26.75 -2.40 -13.59
C ALA A 32 26.15 -1.82 -12.30
N LEU A 33 26.96 -1.16 -11.49
CA LEU A 33 26.50 -0.50 -10.26
C LEU A 33 25.54 0.65 -10.56
N VAL A 34 25.88 1.51 -11.54
CA VAL A 34 25.01 2.61 -11.97
C VAL A 34 23.69 2.09 -12.51
N VAL A 35 23.72 1.08 -13.38
CA VAL A 35 22.48 0.47 -13.91
C VAL A 35 21.64 -0.12 -12.80
N SER A 36 22.24 -0.87 -11.85
CA SER A 36 21.52 -1.47 -10.73
C SER A 36 20.88 -0.42 -9.82
N LEU A 37 21.61 0.66 -9.50
CA LEU A 37 21.09 1.76 -8.70
C LEU A 37 19.98 2.52 -9.43
N THR A 38 20.12 2.71 -10.74
CA THR A 38 19.09 3.38 -11.53
C THR A 38 17.81 2.56 -11.58
N VAL A 39 17.90 1.26 -11.85
CA VAL A 39 16.74 0.35 -11.88
C VAL A 39 16.06 0.32 -10.52
N LEU A 40 16.83 0.16 -9.43
CA LEU A 40 16.30 0.16 -8.07
C LEU A 40 15.60 1.48 -7.72
N SER A 41 16.20 2.61 -8.09
CA SER A 41 15.64 3.94 -7.84
C SER A 41 14.36 4.18 -8.63
N LEU A 42 14.30 3.77 -9.90
CA LEU A 42 13.11 3.91 -10.72
C LEU A 42 11.97 3.03 -10.22
N ASP A 43 12.27 1.79 -9.85
CA ASP A 43 11.26 0.86 -9.32
C ASP A 43 10.71 1.36 -7.99
N TYR A 44 11.58 1.76 -7.05
CA TYR A 44 11.18 2.34 -5.77
C TYR A 44 10.36 3.61 -5.97
N TRP A 45 10.79 4.52 -6.84
CA TRP A 45 10.07 5.78 -7.10
C TRP A 45 8.70 5.54 -7.73
N ALA A 46 8.60 4.63 -8.70
CA ALA A 46 7.33 4.29 -9.34
C ALA A 46 6.32 3.70 -8.35
N VAL A 47 6.78 2.84 -7.45
CA VAL A 47 5.96 2.23 -6.40
C VAL A 47 5.47 3.29 -5.41
N GLU A 48 6.38 4.08 -4.86
CA GLU A 48 6.09 5.13 -3.88
C GLU A 48 5.15 6.19 -4.45
N HIS A 49 5.37 6.60 -5.70
CA HIS A 49 4.54 7.61 -6.36
C HIS A 49 3.09 7.14 -6.54
N ARG A 50 2.89 5.90 -6.98
CA ARG A 50 1.54 5.31 -7.14
C ARG A 50 0.80 5.22 -5.80
N GLN A 51 1.47 4.77 -4.76
CA GLN A 51 0.87 4.67 -3.43
C GLN A 51 0.46 6.04 -2.89
N ARG A 52 1.31 7.04 -3.02
CA ARG A 52 0.99 8.40 -2.60
C ARG A 52 -0.20 8.97 -3.36
N GLN A 53 -0.25 8.80 -4.68
CA GLN A 53 -1.38 9.30 -5.47
C GLN A 53 -2.70 8.63 -5.08
N ALA A 54 -2.70 7.32 -4.82
CA ALA A 54 -3.91 6.59 -4.47
C ALA A 54 -4.44 6.96 -3.07
N TRP A 55 -3.56 7.11 -2.07
CA TRP A 55 -3.96 7.30 -0.67
C TRP A 55 -3.93 8.74 -0.18
N MET A 56 -3.23 9.64 -0.88
CA MET A 56 -3.04 11.00 -0.41
C MET A 56 -4.35 11.79 -0.24
N PRO A 57 -5.34 11.76 -1.16
CA PRO A 57 -6.59 12.47 -0.97
C PRO A 57 -7.32 12.02 0.30
N LEU A 58 -7.46 10.71 0.49
CA LEU A 58 -8.08 10.13 1.69
C LEU A 58 -7.31 10.48 2.96
N ALA A 59 -5.97 10.39 2.94
CA ALA A 59 -5.15 10.72 4.10
C ALA A 59 -5.25 12.20 4.49
N LEU A 60 -5.35 13.11 3.52
CA LEU A 60 -5.56 14.54 3.77
C LEU A 60 -6.95 14.81 4.35
N THR A 61 -7.99 14.16 3.84
CA THR A 61 -9.34 14.25 4.40
C THR A 61 -9.36 13.76 5.86
N ILE A 62 -8.76 12.61 6.15
CA ILE A 62 -8.64 12.09 7.50
C ILE A 62 -7.91 13.09 8.43
N ARG A 63 -6.83 13.71 7.95
CA ARG A 63 -6.09 14.69 8.75
C ARG A 63 -6.89 15.94 9.04
N ARG A 64 -7.64 16.45 8.07
CA ARG A 64 -8.38 17.70 8.14
C ARG A 64 -9.64 17.55 8.98
N ASP A 65 -10.37 16.46 8.76
CA ASP A 65 -11.75 16.33 9.23
C ASP A 65 -11.89 15.51 10.51
N LEU A 66 -10.87 14.70 10.85
CA LEU A 66 -10.92 13.87 12.05
C LEU A 66 -9.96 14.33 13.15
N PRO A 67 -10.33 14.15 14.44
CA PRO A 67 -9.45 14.43 15.57
C PRO A 67 -8.15 13.63 15.51
N ILE A 68 -7.09 14.13 16.17
CA ILE A 68 -5.77 13.51 16.14
C ILE A 68 -5.72 12.13 16.79
N ASP A 69 -6.58 11.89 17.76
CA ASP A 69 -6.74 10.64 18.49
C ASP A 69 -7.72 9.66 17.83
N ALA A 70 -8.33 10.06 16.70
CA ALA A 70 -9.22 9.18 15.94
C ALA A 70 -8.50 7.89 15.51
N ARG A 71 -9.13 6.75 15.81
CA ARG A 71 -8.64 5.44 15.46
C ARG A 71 -9.32 4.92 14.21
N ILE A 72 -8.53 4.54 13.21
CA ILE A 72 -9.01 4.17 11.88
C ILE A 72 -8.87 2.67 11.65
N VAL A 73 -9.92 2.03 11.16
CA VAL A 73 -9.84 0.68 10.60
C VAL A 73 -9.52 0.81 9.12
N SER A 74 -8.29 0.50 8.73
CA SER A 74 -7.82 0.61 7.35
C SER A 74 -7.97 -0.71 6.60
N VAL A 75 -8.77 -0.71 5.54
CA VAL A 75 -9.01 -1.87 4.67
C VAL A 75 -7.92 -1.91 3.59
N THR A 76 -6.67 -2.05 4.02
CA THR A 76 -5.47 -2.08 3.17
C THR A 76 -4.65 -3.34 3.37
N SER A 77 -5.25 -4.35 3.99
CA SER A 77 -4.62 -5.62 4.36
C SER A 77 -3.44 -5.42 5.32
N THR A 78 -2.20 -5.59 4.86
CA THR A 78 -0.98 -5.41 5.68
C THR A 78 -0.25 -4.10 5.37
N ASP A 79 -0.81 -3.24 4.53
CA ASP A 79 -0.18 -2.00 4.09
C ASP A 79 -0.50 -0.83 5.04
N PRO A 80 0.46 -0.33 5.82
CA PRO A 80 0.27 0.77 6.76
C PRO A 80 0.30 2.15 6.10
N THR A 81 0.48 2.24 4.78
CA THR A 81 0.71 3.51 4.07
C THR A 81 -0.38 4.54 4.36
N LEU A 82 -1.67 4.15 4.32
CA LEU A 82 -2.77 5.06 4.62
C LEU A 82 -2.68 5.62 6.04
N LEU A 83 -2.49 4.77 7.06
CA LEU A 83 -2.41 5.21 8.46
C LEU A 83 -1.20 6.12 8.70
N ASN A 84 -0.06 5.78 8.10
CA ASN A 84 1.16 6.60 8.17
C ASN A 84 0.96 7.97 7.50
N LEU A 85 0.40 8.00 6.30
CA LEU A 85 0.08 9.26 5.60
C LEU A 85 -0.98 10.08 6.36
N ALA A 86 -1.98 9.43 6.92
CA ALA A 86 -3.00 10.08 7.73
C ALA A 86 -2.51 10.52 9.11
N ARG A 87 -1.35 10.04 9.58
CA ARG A 87 -0.83 10.22 10.94
C ARG A 87 -1.86 9.82 11.99
N ARG A 88 -2.46 8.67 11.80
CA ARG A 88 -3.47 8.12 12.72
C ARG A 88 -3.08 6.70 13.14
N GLN A 89 -3.55 6.32 14.32
CA GLN A 89 -3.46 4.96 14.81
C GLN A 89 -4.68 4.15 14.39
N GLY A 90 -4.56 2.83 14.36
CA GLY A 90 -5.69 1.98 14.03
C GLY A 90 -5.31 0.54 13.69
N TRP A 91 -6.19 -0.12 12.98
CA TRP A 91 -6.07 -1.52 12.61
C TRP A 91 -5.93 -1.67 11.10
N LEU A 92 -5.08 -2.61 10.69
CA LEU A 92 -4.94 -3.03 9.30
C LEU A 92 -5.74 -4.32 9.12
N ILE A 93 -6.63 -4.31 8.15
CA ILE A 93 -7.49 -5.46 7.86
C ILE A 93 -7.60 -5.69 6.35
N SER A 94 -7.89 -6.92 5.96
CA SER A 94 -8.31 -7.20 4.57
C SER A 94 -9.83 -7.09 4.44
N SER A 95 -10.31 -6.85 3.22
CA SER A 95 -11.76 -6.80 2.91
C SER A 95 -12.51 -8.08 3.32
N LYS A 96 -11.83 -9.23 3.34
CA LYS A 96 -12.40 -10.50 3.82
C LYS A 96 -12.71 -10.54 5.31
N GLN A 97 -12.12 -9.63 6.08
CA GLN A 97 -12.28 -9.58 7.53
C GLN A 97 -13.40 -8.63 7.96
N LEU A 98 -14.06 -7.97 7.02
CA LEU A 98 -15.24 -7.14 7.29
C LEU A 98 -16.44 -8.03 7.56
N THR A 99 -16.63 -8.38 8.83
CA THR A 99 -17.83 -9.09 9.31
C THR A 99 -18.55 -8.27 10.37
N PRO A 100 -19.86 -8.44 10.55
CA PRO A 100 -20.64 -7.70 11.54
C PRO A 100 -20.04 -7.76 12.96
N GLU A 101 -19.59 -8.95 13.38
CA GLU A 101 -19.01 -9.18 14.71
C GLU A 101 -17.68 -8.41 14.89
N ARG A 102 -16.87 -8.34 13.83
CA ARG A 102 -15.61 -7.60 13.86
C ARG A 102 -15.84 -6.09 13.87
N ILE A 103 -16.80 -5.60 13.12
CA ILE A 103 -17.21 -4.18 13.16
C ILE A 103 -17.61 -3.80 14.59
N GLN A 104 -18.45 -4.61 15.24
CA GLN A 104 -18.82 -4.38 16.63
C GLN A 104 -17.63 -4.43 17.59
N ARG A 105 -16.68 -5.32 17.35
CA ARG A 105 -15.45 -5.39 18.15
C ARG A 105 -14.61 -4.11 18.01
N TRP A 106 -14.45 -3.59 16.80
CA TRP A 106 -13.71 -2.34 16.58
C TRP A 106 -14.45 -1.14 17.17
N LYS A 107 -15.77 -1.06 17.06
CA LYS A 107 -16.57 -0.05 17.77
C LYS A 107 -16.26 -0.06 19.27
N LYS A 108 -16.32 -1.23 19.91
CA LYS A 108 -16.00 -1.39 21.33
C LYS A 108 -14.54 -1.05 21.67
N ALA A 109 -13.62 -1.23 20.73
CA ALA A 109 -12.21 -0.86 20.86
C ALA A 109 -11.93 0.63 20.61
N GLY A 110 -12.97 1.43 20.31
CA GLY A 110 -12.85 2.86 20.09
C GLY A 110 -12.44 3.25 18.68
N ALA A 111 -12.69 2.40 17.68
CA ALA A 111 -12.54 2.80 16.29
C ALA A 111 -13.60 3.83 15.92
N SER A 112 -13.19 4.89 15.23
CA SER A 112 -14.09 5.96 14.80
C SER A 112 -14.55 5.80 13.35
N HIS A 113 -13.66 5.35 12.47
CA HIS A 113 -13.95 5.27 11.04
C HIS A 113 -13.36 4.02 10.41
N LEU A 114 -14.00 3.59 9.32
CA LEU A 114 -13.52 2.60 8.36
C LEU A 114 -13.02 3.35 7.11
N ALA A 115 -11.82 3.04 6.64
CA ALA A 115 -11.21 3.71 5.48
C ALA A 115 -10.57 2.70 4.53
N GLY A 116 -10.68 2.92 3.24
CA GLY A 116 -10.12 2.02 2.25
C GLY A 116 -10.30 2.46 0.80
N SER A 117 -10.13 1.51 -0.11
CA SER A 117 -10.34 1.70 -1.54
C SER A 117 -11.32 0.67 -2.10
N PHE A 118 -12.10 1.05 -3.09
CA PHE A 118 -12.92 0.11 -3.85
C PHE A 118 -12.11 -0.70 -4.86
N VAL A 119 -10.93 -0.21 -5.24
CA VAL A 119 -10.10 -0.83 -6.29
C VAL A 119 -9.08 -1.80 -5.71
N TRP A 120 -8.53 -1.49 -4.54
CA TRP A 120 -7.38 -2.19 -3.99
C TRP A 120 -7.72 -2.91 -2.69
N ASP A 121 -7.57 -4.25 -2.66
CA ASP A 121 -7.66 -5.06 -1.43
C ASP A 121 -6.32 -5.16 -0.70
N LYS A 122 -5.22 -5.16 -1.49
CA LYS A 122 -3.82 -5.09 -1.04
C LYS A 122 -3.07 -4.18 -2.00
N THR A 123 -1.89 -3.72 -1.58
CA THR A 123 -0.96 -3.08 -2.48
C THR A 123 -0.80 -3.91 -3.75
N TYR A 124 -1.19 -3.34 -4.90
CA TYR A 124 -1.16 -3.98 -6.23
C TYR A 124 -2.08 -5.18 -6.47
N ARG A 125 -2.99 -5.48 -5.57
CA ARG A 125 -3.99 -6.52 -5.81
C ARG A 125 -5.37 -5.89 -5.98
N PRO A 126 -6.01 -6.05 -7.16
CA PRO A 126 -7.35 -5.53 -7.36
C PRO A 126 -8.33 -6.21 -6.41
N MET A 127 -9.32 -5.44 -5.98
CA MET A 127 -10.39 -5.95 -5.13
C MET A 127 -11.35 -6.80 -5.97
N PRO A 128 -11.77 -7.99 -5.50
CA PRO A 128 -12.79 -8.78 -6.17
C PRO A 128 -14.11 -8.00 -6.31
N GLU A 129 -14.77 -8.10 -7.47
CA GLU A 129 -16.00 -7.33 -7.80
C GLU A 129 -17.11 -7.49 -6.75
N GLN A 130 -17.34 -8.72 -6.29
CA GLN A 130 -18.30 -8.98 -5.23
C GLN A 130 -18.02 -8.18 -3.95
N ARG A 131 -16.74 -7.99 -3.61
CA ARG A 131 -16.34 -7.20 -2.43
C ARG A 131 -16.47 -5.69 -2.69
N GLN A 132 -16.18 -5.25 -3.91
CA GLN A 132 -16.43 -3.86 -4.29
C GLN A 132 -17.90 -3.49 -4.13
N GLN A 133 -18.79 -4.37 -4.58
CA GLN A 133 -20.25 -4.16 -4.48
C GLN A 133 -20.68 -4.05 -3.02
N ILE A 134 -20.26 -4.97 -2.15
CA ILE A 134 -20.58 -4.93 -0.71
C ILE A 134 -20.08 -3.61 -0.08
N LEU A 135 -18.85 -3.17 -0.41
CA LEU A 135 -18.32 -1.92 0.11
C LEU A 135 -19.10 -0.69 -0.41
N ARG A 136 -19.55 -0.70 -1.67
CA ARG A 136 -20.40 0.37 -2.20
C ARG A 136 -21.75 0.42 -1.50
N GLU A 137 -22.40 -0.71 -1.30
CA GLU A 137 -23.65 -0.82 -0.54
C GLU A 137 -23.49 -0.30 0.89
N MET A 138 -22.35 -0.63 1.56
CA MET A 138 -22.06 -0.10 2.90
C MET A 138 -21.87 1.42 2.89
N VAL A 139 -21.21 1.97 1.89
CA VAL A 139 -21.02 3.41 1.72
C VAL A 139 -22.35 4.09 1.45
N ASP A 140 -23.15 3.56 0.53
CA ASP A 140 -24.43 4.14 0.14
C ASP A 140 -25.46 4.12 1.29
N ALA A 141 -25.32 3.13 2.19
CA ALA A 141 -26.15 3.02 3.40
C ALA A 141 -25.69 3.94 4.55
N SER A 142 -24.56 4.63 4.42
CA SER A 142 -23.95 5.45 5.47
C SER A 142 -23.99 6.94 5.08
N PRO A 143 -24.91 7.75 5.65
CA PRO A 143 -25.08 9.16 5.26
C PRO A 143 -23.85 10.04 5.47
N GLY A 144 -23.02 9.72 6.47
CA GLY A 144 -21.78 10.44 6.75
C GLY A 144 -20.55 9.91 6.00
N ALA A 145 -20.74 8.98 5.06
CA ALA A 145 -19.64 8.45 4.28
C ALA A 145 -19.09 9.51 3.31
N TRP A 146 -17.77 9.60 3.27
CA TRP A 146 -17.05 10.39 2.27
C TRP A 146 -16.46 9.47 1.21
N VAL A 147 -16.58 9.85 -0.05
CA VAL A 147 -16.02 9.12 -1.20
C VAL A 147 -15.29 10.08 -2.12
N ASP A 148 -14.09 9.72 -2.52
CA ASP A 148 -13.40 10.37 -3.62
C ASP A 148 -13.56 9.54 -4.90
N PRO A 149 -14.30 10.03 -5.90
CA PRO A 149 -14.53 9.31 -7.14
C PRO A 149 -13.26 9.18 -8.00
N ARG A 150 -12.26 10.07 -7.82
CA ARG A 150 -11.01 10.03 -8.59
C ARG A 150 -10.06 8.94 -8.10
N SER A 151 -9.82 8.89 -6.81
CA SER A 151 -8.97 7.87 -6.21
C SER A 151 -9.71 6.58 -5.88
N GLN A 152 -11.05 6.56 -6.03
CA GLN A 152 -11.93 5.44 -5.67
C GLN A 152 -11.69 4.99 -4.22
N THR A 153 -11.57 5.96 -3.31
CA THR A 153 -11.37 5.72 -1.87
C THR A 153 -12.57 6.18 -1.08
N TYR A 154 -12.73 5.60 0.11
CA TYR A 154 -13.86 5.89 1.00
C TYR A 154 -13.43 6.04 2.46
N LEU A 155 -14.25 6.78 3.21
CA LEU A 155 -14.18 6.94 4.65
C LEU A 155 -15.60 6.87 5.21
N ILE A 156 -15.87 5.94 6.11
CA ILE A 156 -17.20 5.69 6.67
C ILE A 156 -17.12 5.82 8.19
N PRO A 157 -17.99 6.61 8.85
CA PRO A 157 -18.14 6.58 10.30
C PRO A 157 -18.54 5.18 10.76
N ILE A 158 -17.81 4.59 11.69
CA ILE A 158 -18.04 3.20 12.08
C ILE A 158 -19.38 3.01 12.80
N ASP A 159 -19.92 4.08 13.39
CA ASP A 159 -21.21 4.06 14.08
C ASP A 159 -22.39 3.95 13.13
N GLU A 160 -22.21 4.39 11.88
CA GLU A 160 -23.23 4.28 10.83
C GLU A 160 -23.21 2.93 10.13
N LEU A 161 -22.18 2.10 10.35
CA LEU A 161 -22.13 0.76 9.83
C LEU A 161 -23.15 -0.14 10.54
N HIS A 162 -24.27 -0.35 9.88
CA HIS A 162 -25.25 -1.34 10.33
C HIS A 162 -24.83 -2.71 9.79
N PRO A 163 -24.72 -3.73 10.65
CA PRO A 163 -24.50 -5.08 10.18
C PRO A 163 -25.73 -5.50 9.35
N GLN A 164 -25.54 -5.60 8.04
CA GLN A 164 -26.54 -6.25 7.20
C GLN A 164 -26.51 -7.73 7.59
N GLY A 165 -27.60 -8.20 8.16
CA GLY A 165 -27.82 -9.55 8.58
C GLY A 165 -27.90 -10.53 7.41
#